data_fb56fbb1d45e024c43177580546a5344
#
_entry.id   fb56fbb1d45e024c43177580546a5344
#
_cell.length_a   1.000
_cell.length_b   1.000
_cell.length_c   1.000
_cell.angle_alpha   90.00
_cell.angle_beta   90.00
_cell.angle_gamma   90.00
#
_symmetry.space_group_name_H-M   'P 1'
#
loop_
_entity.id
_entity.type
_entity.pdbx_description
1 polymer ?
#
loop_
_entity_poly.entity_id
_entity_poly.type
_entity_poly.pdbx_seq_one_letter_code
_entity_poly.pdbx_strand_id
1 'polypeptide(L)'
;ADESLDYGVTAEDAAGFLRGVAERLSVLPKWVFPAFEDVWYYLWRERRLPENVDPFDARLDDELERDRLRKVYMQGLDKTIGQVLPIAKNPDGQGWQSGPWFLRDERCYLIPGDSPIGYRLPLDSQPWVSRGDFPYINQADPSIEQAALPSHAQLRLRVGGAAKKPAQESLLPAARRSLSSDPLDAFKKPASFESASWITRTFMCAEPRNGKLYVFMPPTTCLEDYLEVLAAVESTAETMGLPIIIEGYEPPRDARLTVLRVTPDPGVIEVNVQPAVSWDELTHHTNFLYEAAHQTRLSTEKFMVDGRHTGTGGGNH
;
A
#
# COMPACT_ATOMS: atom_id res chain seq x y z
N ALA A 1 -14.21 6.06 -2.77
CA ALA A 1 -14.62 7.34 -2.13
C ALA A 1 -14.61 8.47 -3.16
N ASP A 2 -15.45 9.46 -2.94
CA ASP A 2 -15.35 10.73 -3.66
C ASP A 2 -14.30 11.61 -2.96
N GLU A 3 -13.26 12.01 -3.70
CA GLU A 3 -12.15 12.76 -3.11
C GLU A 3 -12.52 14.19 -2.71
N SER A 4 -13.63 14.73 -3.18
CA SER A 4 -14.14 16.05 -2.80
C SER A 4 -14.89 16.06 -1.46
N LEU A 5 -15.33 14.89 -0.97
CA LEU A 5 -16.16 14.75 0.22
C LEU A 5 -15.32 14.39 1.46
N ASP A 6 -15.76 14.89 2.61
CA ASP A 6 -15.29 14.49 3.94
C ASP A 6 -16.31 13.51 4.55
N TYR A 7 -15.86 12.30 4.86
CA TYR A 7 -16.72 11.27 5.46
C TYR A 7 -16.55 11.17 6.98
N GLY A 8 -15.75 12.04 7.58
CA GLY A 8 -15.51 12.06 9.02
C GLY A 8 -14.74 10.88 9.57
N VAL A 9 -13.95 10.19 8.72
CA VAL A 9 -13.21 8.98 9.12
C VAL A 9 -12.15 9.30 10.16
N THR A 10 -12.12 8.50 11.22
CA THR A 10 -11.22 8.64 12.37
C THR A 10 -10.16 7.53 12.42
N ALA A 11 -9.19 7.67 13.33
CA ALA A 11 -8.19 6.63 13.59
C ALA A 11 -8.82 5.34 14.16
N GLU A 12 -9.94 5.45 14.87
CA GLU A 12 -10.69 4.30 15.39
C GLU A 12 -11.39 3.53 14.26
N ASP A 13 -11.95 4.24 13.27
CA ASP A 13 -12.53 3.60 12.07
C ASP A 13 -11.46 2.86 11.29
N ALA A 14 -10.26 3.42 11.16
CA ALA A 14 -9.12 2.75 10.53
C ALA A 14 -8.71 1.47 11.28
N ALA A 15 -8.73 1.50 12.63
CA ALA A 15 -8.44 0.34 13.45
C ALA A 15 -9.52 -0.74 13.30
N GLY A 16 -10.79 -0.35 13.35
CA GLY A 16 -11.93 -1.23 13.13
C GLY A 16 -11.87 -1.88 11.75
N PHE A 17 -11.54 -1.10 10.74
CA PHE A 17 -11.40 -1.56 9.36
C PHE A 17 -10.33 -2.65 9.22
N LEU A 18 -9.10 -2.41 9.68
CA LEU A 18 -8.04 -3.42 9.59
C LEU A 18 -8.32 -4.66 10.42
N ARG A 19 -8.99 -4.54 11.57
CA ARG A 19 -9.45 -5.71 12.34
C ARG A 19 -10.46 -6.54 11.54
N GLY A 20 -11.40 -5.89 10.86
CA GLY A 20 -12.36 -6.56 9.98
C GLY A 20 -11.71 -7.25 8.78
N VAL A 21 -10.67 -6.65 8.18
CA VAL A 21 -9.86 -7.28 7.13
C VAL A 21 -9.09 -8.49 7.68
N ALA A 22 -8.46 -8.35 8.86
CA ALA A 22 -7.74 -9.43 9.52
C ALA A 22 -8.65 -10.66 9.77
N GLU A 23 -9.84 -10.44 10.28
CA GLU A 23 -10.83 -11.52 10.51
C GLU A 23 -11.18 -12.25 9.21
N ARG A 24 -11.42 -11.52 8.11
CA ARG A 24 -11.73 -12.09 6.80
C ARG A 24 -10.60 -12.90 6.20
N LEU A 25 -9.37 -12.49 6.45
CA LEU A 25 -8.16 -13.20 6.03
C LEU A 25 -7.74 -14.29 7.03
N SER A 26 -8.55 -14.54 8.08
CA SER A 26 -8.31 -15.52 9.14
C SER A 26 -6.98 -15.31 9.89
N VAL A 27 -6.55 -14.06 10.03
CA VAL A 27 -5.45 -13.66 10.90
C VAL A 27 -5.97 -12.99 12.17
N LEU A 28 -5.16 -12.97 13.24
CA LEU A 28 -5.61 -12.45 14.53
C LEU A 28 -5.72 -10.92 14.51
N PRO A 29 -6.90 -10.34 14.80
CA PRO A 29 -7.09 -8.88 14.83
C PRO A 29 -6.22 -8.14 15.86
N LYS A 30 -5.72 -8.84 16.87
CA LYS A 30 -4.84 -8.27 17.89
C LYS A 30 -3.50 -7.76 17.35
N TRP A 31 -3.13 -8.15 16.13
CA TRP A 31 -1.92 -7.69 15.46
C TRP A 31 -2.10 -6.36 14.73
N VAL A 32 -3.29 -5.76 14.79
CA VAL A 32 -3.52 -4.38 14.36
C VAL A 32 -3.03 -3.44 15.45
N PHE A 33 -2.15 -2.53 15.12
CA PHE A 33 -1.59 -1.57 16.05
C PHE A 33 -1.42 -0.16 15.43
N PRO A 34 -1.39 0.89 16.27
CA PRO A 34 -1.26 2.25 15.80
C PRO A 34 0.13 2.54 15.23
N ALA A 35 0.17 3.39 14.22
CA ALA A 35 1.39 3.92 13.65
C ALA A 35 1.45 5.45 13.81
N PHE A 36 2.67 5.94 13.97
CA PHE A 36 2.98 7.34 14.21
C PHE A 36 3.91 7.85 13.12
N GLU A 37 3.92 9.14 12.88
CA GLU A 37 4.86 9.75 11.97
C GLU A 37 6.24 9.87 12.64
N ASP A 38 7.32 9.60 11.88
CA ASP A 38 8.67 9.71 12.41
C ASP A 38 9.10 11.18 12.51
N VAL A 39 8.86 11.77 13.66
CA VAL A 39 9.23 13.16 13.94
C VAL A 39 10.76 13.35 13.94
N TRP A 40 11.52 12.33 14.35
CA TRP A 40 12.99 12.40 14.34
C TRP A 40 13.55 12.56 12.92
N TYR A 41 12.90 11.95 11.92
CA TYR A 41 13.23 12.15 10.53
C TYR A 41 13.10 13.62 10.12
N TYR A 42 12.05 14.32 10.53
CA TYR A 42 11.83 15.72 10.22
C TYR A 42 12.78 16.63 10.99
N LEU A 43 13.04 16.36 12.27
CA LEU A 43 14.04 17.09 13.05
C LEU A 43 15.43 16.96 12.47
N TRP A 44 15.78 15.78 11.94
CA TRP A 44 17.04 15.58 11.24
C TRP A 44 17.10 16.37 9.92
N ARG A 45 16.01 16.46 9.18
CA ARG A 45 15.91 17.30 7.98
C ARG A 45 15.97 18.77 8.32
N GLU A 46 15.23 19.23 9.32
CA GLU A 46 15.24 20.61 9.78
C GLU A 46 16.67 21.08 10.09
N ARG A 47 17.42 20.28 10.82
CA ARG A 47 18.81 20.56 11.16
C ARG A 47 19.73 20.82 9.94
N ARG A 48 19.31 20.41 8.76
CA ARG A 48 20.02 20.57 7.50
C ARG A 48 19.52 21.75 6.66
N LEU A 49 18.47 22.42 7.10
CA LEU A 49 17.98 23.62 6.43
C LEU A 49 19.01 24.77 6.59
N PRO A 50 19.09 25.67 5.61
CA PRO A 50 19.85 26.89 5.77
C PRO A 50 19.35 27.73 6.97
N GLU A 51 20.25 28.43 7.64
CA GLU A 51 19.94 29.23 8.85
C GLU A 51 18.83 30.26 8.63
N ASN A 52 18.72 30.77 7.42
CA ASN A 52 17.72 31.78 7.03
C ASN A 52 16.41 31.19 6.50
N VAL A 53 16.17 29.89 6.70
CA VAL A 53 14.92 29.20 6.29
C VAL A 53 14.12 28.84 7.53
N ASP A 54 12.91 29.41 7.64
CA ASP A 54 11.98 29.05 8.69
C ASP A 54 11.32 27.68 8.35
N PRO A 55 11.42 26.66 9.21
CA PRO A 55 10.76 25.38 8.98
C PRO A 55 9.24 25.47 8.80
N PHE A 56 8.59 26.46 9.41
CA PHE A 56 7.15 26.69 9.29
C PHE A 56 6.74 27.47 8.04
N ASP A 57 7.66 28.25 7.49
CA ASP A 57 7.50 29.00 6.24
C ASP A 57 8.65 28.72 5.28
N ALA A 58 9.19 27.51 5.36
CA ALA A 58 10.29 27.12 4.50
C ALA A 58 9.88 27.26 3.03
N ARG A 59 10.57 28.13 2.33
CA ARG A 59 10.46 28.27 0.87
C ARG A 59 11.23 27.15 0.17
N LEU A 60 10.93 25.91 0.56
CA LEU A 60 11.39 24.74 -0.15
C LEU A 60 10.70 24.72 -1.52
N ASP A 61 11.37 24.25 -2.53
CA ASP A 61 10.81 24.20 -3.89
C ASP A 61 9.59 23.28 -3.99
N ASP A 62 9.48 22.31 -3.07
CA ASP A 62 8.36 21.40 -2.98
C ASP A 62 7.32 21.88 -1.96
N GLU A 63 6.15 22.27 -2.44
CA GLU A 63 5.02 22.74 -1.63
C GLU A 63 4.44 21.65 -0.74
N LEU A 64 4.39 20.40 -1.22
CA LEU A 64 3.88 19.25 -0.45
C LEU A 64 4.78 18.95 0.75
N GLU A 65 6.09 19.04 0.59
CA GLU A 65 7.05 18.87 1.68
C GLU A 65 6.91 19.97 2.74
N ARG A 66 6.68 21.20 2.34
CA ARG A 66 6.46 22.34 3.26
C ARG A 66 5.21 22.13 4.11
N ASP A 67 4.10 21.76 3.48
CA ASP A 67 2.86 21.51 4.18
C ASP A 67 2.96 20.31 5.12
N ARG A 68 3.72 19.31 4.74
CA ARG A 68 4.00 18.14 5.56
C ARG A 68 4.81 18.50 6.80
N LEU A 69 5.87 19.26 6.67
CA LEU A 69 6.65 19.78 7.79
C LEU A 69 5.79 20.59 8.76
N ARG A 70 4.98 21.52 8.25
CA ARG A 70 4.04 22.28 9.09
C ARG A 70 3.12 21.37 9.88
N LYS A 71 2.50 20.39 9.23
CA LYS A 71 1.58 19.45 9.90
C LYS A 71 2.28 18.68 11.01
N VAL A 72 3.49 18.17 10.75
CA VAL A 72 4.26 17.40 11.75
C VAL A 72 4.57 18.23 12.98
N TYR A 73 5.08 19.45 12.82
CA TYR A 73 5.39 20.32 13.97
C TYR A 73 4.15 20.76 14.75
N MET A 74 2.99 20.86 14.10
CA MET A 74 1.74 21.27 14.75
C MET A 74 1.01 20.13 15.44
N GLN A 75 1.17 18.88 14.98
CA GLN A 75 0.35 17.76 15.48
C GLN A 75 0.91 17.09 16.75
N GLY A 76 2.18 17.25 17.06
CA GLY A 76 2.84 16.59 18.19
C GLY A 76 3.19 15.12 17.94
N LEU A 77 3.85 14.51 18.94
CA LEU A 77 4.46 13.17 18.82
C LEU A 77 3.49 11.99 19.02
N ASP A 78 2.36 12.22 19.64
CA ASP A 78 1.45 11.16 20.07
C ASP A 78 0.23 10.98 19.17
N LYS A 79 0.17 11.71 18.05
CA LYS A 79 -0.93 11.59 17.11
C LYS A 79 -0.76 10.31 16.30
N THR A 80 -1.73 9.40 16.43
CA THR A 80 -1.85 8.25 15.53
C THR A 80 -2.21 8.73 14.13
N ILE A 81 -1.36 8.43 13.15
CA ILE A 81 -1.56 8.78 11.75
C ILE A 81 -2.27 7.69 10.97
N GLY A 82 -2.16 6.44 11.41
CA GLY A 82 -2.78 5.29 10.78
C GLY A 82 -2.70 4.06 11.65
N GLN A 83 -3.21 2.97 11.11
CA GLN A 83 -3.18 1.64 11.72
C GLN A 83 -2.44 0.68 10.80
N VAL A 84 -1.67 -0.23 11.36
CA VAL A 84 -0.86 -1.18 10.61
C VAL A 84 -1.26 -2.60 10.97
N LEU A 85 -1.38 -3.45 9.97
CA LEU A 85 -1.54 -4.89 10.07
C LEU A 85 -0.38 -5.57 9.35
N PRO A 86 0.59 -6.18 10.04
CA PRO A 86 1.56 -7.06 9.42
C PRO A 86 0.84 -8.20 8.71
N ILE A 87 1.12 -8.45 7.45
CA ILE A 87 0.46 -9.51 6.70
C ILE A 87 1.33 -10.00 5.55
N ALA A 88 1.38 -11.31 5.37
CA ALA A 88 2.00 -11.97 4.23
C ALA A 88 1.27 -13.27 3.91
N LYS A 89 1.38 -13.72 2.66
CA LYS A 89 0.92 -15.08 2.30
C LYS A 89 1.80 -16.11 2.98
N ASN A 90 1.22 -17.21 3.43
CA ASN A 90 2.00 -18.32 3.96
C ASN A 90 2.90 -18.92 2.86
N PRO A 91 4.11 -19.41 3.20
CA PRO A 91 5.03 -19.99 2.22
C PRO A 91 4.47 -21.20 1.46
N ASP A 92 3.48 -21.90 2.03
CA ASP A 92 2.77 -23.01 1.40
C ASP A 92 1.66 -22.56 0.43
N GLY A 93 1.49 -21.25 0.27
CA GLY A 93 0.45 -20.65 -0.56
C GLY A 93 -0.97 -20.74 0.03
N GLN A 94 -1.12 -21.28 1.24
CA GLN A 94 -2.43 -21.48 1.87
C GLN A 94 -2.65 -20.50 3.03
N GLY A 95 -3.64 -19.61 2.88
CA GLY A 95 -3.99 -18.64 3.90
C GLY A 95 -2.91 -17.55 4.12
N TRP A 96 -3.11 -16.79 5.16
CA TRP A 96 -2.31 -15.60 5.48
C TRP A 96 -1.66 -15.74 6.86
N GLN A 97 -0.52 -15.12 7.02
CA GLN A 97 0.16 -15.01 8.30
C GLN A 97 0.27 -13.56 8.74
N SER A 98 0.26 -13.39 10.05
CA SER A 98 0.51 -12.12 10.73
C SER A 98 1.23 -12.41 12.04
N GLY A 99 1.80 -11.39 12.67
CA GLY A 99 2.48 -11.57 13.92
C GLY A 99 2.94 -10.25 14.53
N PRO A 100 3.53 -10.32 15.74
CA PRO A 100 4.01 -9.13 16.42
C PRO A 100 5.22 -8.54 15.70
N TRP A 101 5.33 -7.23 15.77
CA TRP A 101 6.57 -6.52 15.47
C TRP A 101 7.27 -6.15 16.76
N PHE A 102 8.56 -6.40 16.79
CA PHE A 102 9.43 -6.12 17.95
C PHE A 102 10.25 -4.86 17.66
N LEU A 103 9.62 -3.72 17.82
CA LEU A 103 10.23 -2.40 17.62
C LEU A 103 10.89 -1.92 18.92
N ARG A 104 11.94 -1.09 18.77
CA ARG A 104 12.76 -0.67 19.94
C ARG A 104 11.93 0.07 21.00
N ASP A 105 11.08 1.00 20.56
CA ASP A 105 10.30 1.84 21.46
C ASP A 105 8.84 1.38 21.58
N GLU A 106 8.54 0.14 21.16
CA GLU A 106 7.18 -0.43 21.13
C GLU A 106 6.20 0.38 20.26
N ARG A 107 6.71 1.36 19.49
CA ARG A 107 5.94 2.21 18.58
C ARG A 107 6.39 2.00 17.13
N CYS A 108 5.42 1.99 16.23
CA CYS A 108 5.68 1.96 14.81
C CYS A 108 5.76 3.38 14.27
N TYR A 109 6.96 3.81 13.89
CA TYR A 109 7.17 5.09 13.23
C TYR A 109 7.26 4.87 11.73
N LEU A 110 6.34 5.49 10.98
CA LEU A 110 6.34 5.48 9.53
C LEU A 110 7.07 6.71 9.02
N ILE A 111 7.90 6.53 8.01
CA ILE A 111 8.59 7.62 7.33
C ILE A 111 7.82 8.04 6.08
N PRO A 112 7.82 9.33 5.71
CA PRO A 112 7.20 9.78 4.48
C PRO A 112 7.89 9.14 3.27
N GLY A 113 7.10 8.70 2.30
CA GLY A 113 7.60 8.25 1.00
C GLY A 113 8.01 9.44 0.12
N ASP A 114 8.67 9.16 -1.00
CA ASP A 114 9.04 10.18 -2.00
C ASP A 114 7.83 10.58 -2.88
N SER A 115 6.71 9.95 -2.67
CA SER A 115 5.45 10.16 -3.37
C SER A 115 4.40 10.68 -2.38
N PRO A 116 3.43 11.47 -2.82
CA PRO A 116 2.28 11.85 -1.99
C PRO A 116 1.42 10.65 -1.56
N ILE A 117 1.74 9.46 -2.02
CA ILE A 117 1.00 8.22 -1.83
C ILE A 117 1.47 7.46 -0.57
N GLY A 118 1.40 8.08 0.61
CA GLY A 118 1.51 7.35 1.85
C GLY A 118 2.91 7.23 2.45
N TYR A 119 2.96 6.49 3.54
CA TYR A 119 4.13 6.30 4.39
C TYR A 119 4.86 5.01 4.06
N ARG A 120 6.17 5.00 4.33
CA ARG A 120 7.02 3.82 4.20
C ARG A 120 7.30 3.18 5.54
N LEU A 121 7.29 1.86 5.56
CA LEU A 121 7.75 1.12 6.72
C LEU A 121 9.27 1.27 6.86
N PRO A 122 9.78 1.65 8.04
CA PRO A 122 11.21 1.65 8.31
C PRO A 122 11.69 0.20 8.54
N LEU A 123 12.03 -0.51 7.47
CA LEU A 123 12.48 -1.92 7.55
C LEU A 123 13.70 -2.10 8.43
N ASP A 124 14.55 -1.08 8.53
CA ASP A 124 15.75 -1.08 9.37
C ASP A 124 15.43 -1.10 10.88
N SER A 125 14.22 -0.72 11.28
CA SER A 125 13.76 -0.81 12.66
C SER A 125 13.18 -2.18 13.04
N GLN A 126 12.99 -3.06 12.07
CA GLN A 126 12.62 -4.46 12.31
C GLN A 126 13.81 -5.27 12.86
N PRO A 127 13.56 -6.34 13.64
CA PRO A 127 14.62 -7.22 14.08
C PRO A 127 15.50 -7.70 12.93
N TRP A 128 16.80 -7.77 13.20
CA TRP A 128 17.80 -8.17 12.21
C TRP A 128 17.50 -9.55 11.60
N VAL A 129 17.80 -9.68 10.32
CA VAL A 129 17.72 -10.93 9.56
C VAL A 129 18.94 -11.03 8.65
N SER A 130 19.52 -12.20 8.55
CA SER A 130 20.65 -12.43 7.66
C SER A 130 20.21 -12.26 6.19
N ARG A 131 21.15 -11.88 5.32
CA ARG A 131 20.84 -11.68 3.90
C ARG A 131 20.31 -12.96 3.22
N GLY A 132 20.80 -14.12 3.65
CA GLY A 132 20.36 -15.42 3.11
C GLY A 132 18.97 -15.84 3.58
N ASP A 133 18.54 -15.33 4.75
CA ASP A 133 17.26 -15.69 5.35
C ASP A 133 16.17 -14.62 5.10
N PHE A 134 16.51 -13.53 4.40
CA PHE A 134 15.56 -12.44 4.17
C PHE A 134 14.36 -12.93 3.34
N PRO A 135 13.12 -12.76 3.83
CA PRO A 135 11.93 -13.25 3.15
C PRO A 135 11.55 -12.31 1.98
N TYR A 136 12.29 -12.42 0.88
CA TYR A 136 11.96 -11.66 -0.33
C TYR A 136 10.64 -12.13 -0.93
N ILE A 137 9.87 -11.18 -1.43
CA ILE A 137 8.68 -11.45 -2.22
C ILE A 137 9.07 -11.39 -3.69
N ASN A 138 9.00 -12.54 -4.35
CA ASN A 138 9.23 -12.65 -5.79
C ASN A 138 7.88 -12.86 -6.47
N GLN A 139 7.56 -11.99 -7.42
CA GLN A 139 6.37 -12.16 -8.25
C GLN A 139 6.47 -13.44 -9.08
N ALA A 140 5.31 -14.04 -9.35
CA ALA A 140 5.23 -15.18 -10.27
C ALA A 140 5.68 -14.77 -11.68
N ASP A 141 6.24 -15.71 -12.44
CA ASP A 141 6.62 -15.47 -13.83
C ASP A 141 5.35 -15.23 -14.68
N PRO A 142 5.19 -14.05 -15.27
CA PRO A 142 3.99 -13.73 -16.05
C PRO A 142 3.88 -14.50 -17.37
N SER A 143 4.94 -15.18 -17.80
CA SER A 143 4.94 -15.99 -19.04
C SER A 143 4.39 -17.40 -18.83
N ILE A 144 4.22 -17.84 -17.57
CA ILE A 144 3.61 -19.13 -17.26
C ILE A 144 2.10 -19.04 -17.45
N GLU A 145 1.54 -19.97 -18.22
CA GLU A 145 0.07 -20.05 -18.40
C GLU A 145 -0.62 -20.25 -17.05
N GLN A 146 -1.54 -19.35 -16.75
CA GLN A 146 -2.29 -19.32 -15.50
C GLN A 146 -3.71 -19.86 -15.71
N ALA A 147 -4.25 -20.51 -14.69
CA ALA A 147 -5.66 -20.92 -14.68
C ALA A 147 -6.59 -19.70 -14.72
N ALA A 148 -7.85 -19.92 -15.10
CA ALA A 148 -8.84 -18.85 -15.07
C ALA A 148 -8.98 -18.25 -13.67
N LEU A 149 -9.13 -16.91 -13.60
CA LEU A 149 -9.32 -16.22 -12.34
C LEU A 149 -10.60 -16.69 -11.62
N PRO A 150 -10.59 -16.79 -10.29
CA PRO A 150 -11.80 -17.02 -9.54
C PRO A 150 -12.79 -15.86 -9.76
N SER A 151 -14.07 -16.17 -9.83
CA SER A 151 -15.10 -15.14 -9.91
C SER A 151 -15.14 -14.30 -8.62
N HIS A 152 -15.64 -13.07 -8.71
CA HIS A 152 -15.86 -12.20 -7.55
C HIS A 152 -16.67 -12.89 -6.44
N ALA A 153 -17.75 -13.60 -6.81
CA ALA A 153 -18.56 -14.37 -5.87
C ALA A 153 -17.75 -15.46 -5.14
N GLN A 154 -16.86 -16.16 -5.84
CA GLN A 154 -15.98 -17.15 -5.23
C GLN A 154 -14.98 -16.53 -4.26
N LEU A 155 -14.41 -15.38 -4.62
CA LEU A 155 -13.50 -14.64 -3.74
C LEU A 155 -14.23 -14.17 -2.49
N ARG A 156 -15.41 -13.59 -2.63
CA ARG A 156 -16.25 -13.18 -1.48
C ARG A 156 -16.62 -14.33 -0.56
N LEU A 157 -16.90 -15.50 -1.10
CA LEU A 157 -17.15 -16.69 -0.29
C LEU A 157 -15.91 -17.14 0.50
N ARG A 158 -14.72 -17.00 -0.06
CA ARG A 158 -13.47 -17.35 0.63
C ARG A 158 -13.22 -16.44 1.84
N VAL A 159 -13.42 -15.13 1.66
CA VAL A 159 -13.16 -14.10 2.69
C VAL A 159 -14.38 -13.82 3.57
N GLY A 160 -15.60 -14.16 3.11
CA GLY A 160 -16.87 -13.93 3.83
C GLY A 160 -17.42 -15.17 4.56
N GLY A 161 -16.80 -16.32 4.38
CA GLY A 161 -17.16 -17.53 5.11
C GLY A 161 -16.99 -17.27 6.60
N ALA A 162 -18.09 -17.34 7.35
CA ALA A 162 -18.16 -17.15 8.78
C ALA A 162 -16.91 -17.71 9.44
N ALA A 163 -16.24 -16.88 10.22
CA ALA A 163 -15.06 -17.14 11.00
C ALA A 163 -14.75 -18.64 11.15
N LYS A 164 -14.07 -19.24 10.19
CA LYS A 164 -13.30 -20.45 10.49
C LYS A 164 -12.45 -20.00 11.66
N LYS A 165 -12.73 -20.56 12.86
CA LYS A 165 -11.89 -20.32 14.04
C LYS A 165 -10.46 -20.34 13.53
N PRO A 166 -9.69 -19.28 13.72
CA PRO A 166 -8.31 -19.28 13.30
C PRO A 166 -7.72 -20.55 13.87
N ALA A 167 -7.31 -21.48 13.02
CA ALA A 167 -6.65 -22.67 13.51
C ALA A 167 -5.39 -22.15 14.18
N GLN A 168 -5.36 -22.21 15.50
CA GLN A 168 -4.28 -21.67 16.32
C GLN A 168 -2.93 -22.23 15.88
N GLU A 169 -2.95 -23.40 15.22
CA GLU A 169 -1.79 -24.06 14.64
C GLU A 169 -1.35 -23.53 13.26
N SER A 170 -2.26 -22.92 12.47
CA SER A 170 -1.91 -22.38 11.15
C SER A 170 -1.22 -21.02 11.18
N LEU A 171 -1.14 -20.41 12.36
CA LEU A 171 -0.55 -19.08 12.57
C LEU A 171 0.97 -19.09 12.68
N LEU A 172 1.60 -20.27 12.69
CA LEU A 172 3.05 -20.39 12.78
C LEU A 172 3.67 -20.33 11.39
N PRO A 173 4.68 -19.47 11.17
CA PRO A 173 5.50 -19.51 9.97
C PRO A 173 6.01 -20.94 9.71
N ALA A 174 5.87 -21.43 8.48
CA ALA A 174 6.23 -22.81 8.14
C ALA A 174 7.69 -23.17 8.51
N ALA A 175 8.60 -22.20 8.46
CA ALA A 175 10.00 -22.36 8.86
C ALA A 175 10.18 -22.72 10.35
N ARG A 176 9.25 -22.33 11.24
CA ARG A 176 9.32 -22.66 12.67
C ARG A 176 8.52 -23.90 13.06
N ARG A 177 7.55 -24.33 12.24
CA ARG A 177 6.84 -25.60 12.48
C ARG A 177 7.78 -26.80 12.53
N SER A 178 8.93 -26.71 11.85
CA SER A 178 9.93 -27.79 11.82
C SER A 178 10.97 -27.73 12.95
N LEU A 179 11.06 -26.62 13.70
CA LEU A 179 12.13 -26.36 14.67
C LEU A 179 11.65 -26.25 16.13
N SER A 180 10.36 -26.05 16.38
CA SER A 180 9.81 -25.91 17.74
C SER A 180 8.52 -26.71 17.91
N SER A 181 8.41 -27.39 19.05
CA SER A 181 7.22 -28.10 19.48
C SER A 181 6.20 -27.19 20.21
N ASP A 182 6.56 -25.92 20.49
CA ASP A 182 5.69 -24.97 21.19
C ASP A 182 5.16 -23.89 20.24
N PRO A 183 3.85 -23.79 20.04
CA PRO A 183 3.21 -22.75 19.23
C PRO A 183 3.52 -21.32 19.71
N LEU A 184 3.81 -21.11 20.98
CA LEU A 184 4.14 -19.81 21.55
C LEU A 184 5.53 -19.30 21.14
N ASP A 185 6.45 -20.18 20.76
CA ASP A 185 7.79 -19.81 20.34
C ASP A 185 7.82 -19.01 19.04
N ALA A 186 6.80 -19.15 18.17
CA ALA A 186 6.69 -18.39 16.93
C ALA A 186 6.52 -16.87 17.14
N PHE A 187 6.03 -16.49 18.32
CA PHE A 187 5.80 -15.10 18.70
C PHE A 187 6.84 -14.57 19.70
N LYS A 188 7.88 -15.35 19.94
CA LYS A 188 8.94 -14.95 20.85
C LYS A 188 9.82 -13.87 20.23
N LYS A 189 10.19 -12.89 21.07
CA LYS A 189 11.15 -11.86 20.69
C LYS A 189 12.49 -12.52 20.29
N PRO A 190 13.08 -12.15 19.15
CA PRO A 190 14.36 -12.68 18.74
C PRO A 190 15.46 -12.41 19.77
N ALA A 191 16.35 -13.37 19.97
CA ALA A 191 17.53 -13.17 20.79
C ALA A 191 18.58 -12.28 20.08
N SER A 192 19.57 -11.82 20.84
CA SER A 192 20.68 -11.07 20.26
C SER A 192 21.39 -11.91 19.19
N PHE A 193 21.61 -11.33 18.02
CA PHE A 193 22.22 -11.96 16.85
C PHE A 193 21.45 -13.14 16.23
N GLU A 194 20.22 -13.38 16.65
CA GLU A 194 19.33 -14.36 16.02
C GLU A 194 18.74 -13.76 14.72
N SER A 195 18.87 -14.49 13.60
CA SER A 195 18.27 -14.11 12.33
C SER A 195 16.75 -14.31 12.36
N ALA A 196 15.98 -13.23 12.27
CA ALA A 196 14.54 -13.22 12.49
C ALA A 196 13.73 -13.31 11.19
N SER A 197 13.94 -14.39 10.41
CA SER A 197 13.27 -14.61 9.12
C SER A 197 11.77 -14.86 9.22
N TRP A 198 11.27 -15.27 10.37
CA TRP A 198 9.85 -15.56 10.62
C TRP A 198 8.99 -14.32 10.84
N ILE A 199 9.58 -13.16 11.05
CA ILE A 199 8.81 -11.92 11.25
C ILE A 199 8.22 -11.47 9.92
N THR A 200 6.91 -11.25 9.91
CA THR A 200 6.20 -10.70 8.76
C THR A 200 6.68 -9.27 8.49
N ARG A 201 7.28 -9.02 7.34
CA ARG A 201 7.90 -7.73 6.99
C ARG A 201 7.11 -6.92 5.98
N THR A 202 6.00 -7.45 5.52
CA THR A 202 5.01 -6.74 4.71
C THR A 202 3.80 -6.36 5.56
N PHE A 203 3.07 -5.35 5.15
CA PHE A 203 1.96 -4.83 5.93
C PHE A 203 0.89 -4.19 5.07
N MET A 204 -0.32 -4.13 5.61
CA MET A 204 -1.35 -3.18 5.22
C MET A 204 -1.35 -2.00 6.17
N CYS A 205 -1.67 -0.83 5.65
CA CYS A 205 -1.90 0.36 6.47
C CYS A 205 -3.26 0.95 6.12
N ALA A 206 -3.99 1.39 7.11
CA ALA A 206 -5.21 2.17 6.94
C ALA A 206 -5.01 3.54 7.59
N GLU A 207 -5.12 4.58 6.79
CA GLU A 207 -4.82 5.95 7.19
C GLU A 207 -6.02 6.87 6.99
N PRO A 208 -6.52 7.53 8.04
CA PRO A 208 -7.51 8.58 7.90
C PRO A 208 -6.85 9.89 7.45
N ARG A 209 -7.14 10.33 6.23
CA ARG A 209 -6.66 11.61 5.69
C ARG A 209 -7.83 12.45 5.21
N ASN A 210 -7.95 13.66 5.72
CA ASN A 210 -9.01 14.61 5.33
C ASN A 210 -10.42 13.97 5.36
N GLY A 211 -10.71 13.22 6.45
CA GLY A 211 -11.98 12.53 6.65
C GLY A 211 -12.25 11.32 5.75
N LYS A 212 -11.26 10.81 5.03
CA LYS A 212 -11.34 9.65 4.14
C LYS A 212 -10.43 8.54 4.62
N LEU A 213 -10.77 7.29 4.31
CA LEU A 213 -9.94 6.14 4.62
C LEU A 213 -9.10 5.72 3.41
N TYR A 214 -7.81 5.84 3.55
CA TYR A 214 -6.82 5.35 2.58
C TYR A 214 -6.30 4.00 3.04
N VAL A 215 -6.28 3.03 2.13
CA VAL A 215 -5.87 1.65 2.42
C VAL A 215 -4.67 1.30 1.55
N PHE A 216 -3.53 1.16 2.20
CA PHE A 216 -2.28 0.77 1.54
C PHE A 216 -2.22 -0.75 1.39
N MET A 217 -2.17 -1.20 0.13
CA MET A 217 -2.13 -2.62 -0.21
C MET A 217 -0.71 -3.18 -0.06
N PRO A 218 -0.57 -4.40 0.50
CA PRO A 218 0.72 -5.06 0.60
C PRO A 218 1.18 -5.62 -0.75
N PRO A 219 2.49 -5.86 -0.94
CA PRO A 219 2.98 -6.61 -2.07
C PRO A 219 2.52 -8.08 -2.00
N THR A 220 2.15 -8.64 -3.13
CA THR A 220 1.74 -10.04 -3.27
C THR A 220 2.53 -10.76 -4.35
N THR A 221 2.58 -12.09 -4.29
CA THR A 221 3.34 -12.93 -5.21
C THR A 221 2.63 -13.11 -6.55
N CYS A 222 1.31 -13.24 -6.52
CA CYS A 222 0.46 -13.50 -7.68
C CYS A 222 -0.85 -12.71 -7.60
N LEU A 223 -1.54 -12.65 -8.72
CA LEU A 223 -2.80 -11.91 -8.86
C LEU A 223 -3.90 -12.46 -7.95
N GLU A 224 -3.99 -13.77 -7.79
CA GLU A 224 -5.00 -14.42 -6.94
C GLU A 224 -4.88 -13.95 -5.49
N ASP A 225 -3.67 -13.83 -4.97
CA ASP A 225 -3.42 -13.34 -3.62
C ASP A 225 -3.83 -11.87 -3.47
N TYR A 226 -3.51 -11.05 -4.47
CA TYR A 226 -3.94 -9.65 -4.49
C TYR A 226 -5.47 -9.52 -4.47
N LEU A 227 -6.16 -10.31 -5.31
CA LEU A 227 -7.61 -10.31 -5.39
C LEU A 227 -8.28 -10.83 -4.10
N GLU A 228 -7.65 -11.76 -3.39
CA GLU A 228 -8.14 -12.25 -2.09
C GLU A 228 -8.09 -11.14 -1.03
N VAL A 229 -6.97 -10.40 -0.94
CA VAL A 229 -6.85 -9.23 -0.06
C VAL A 229 -7.85 -8.15 -0.45
N LEU A 230 -7.96 -7.85 -1.74
CA LEU A 230 -8.90 -6.85 -2.25
C LEU A 230 -10.35 -7.20 -1.92
N ALA A 231 -10.75 -8.47 -2.04
CA ALA A 231 -12.09 -8.94 -1.65
C ALA A 231 -12.34 -8.80 -0.13
N ALA A 232 -11.33 -9.03 0.70
CA ALA A 232 -11.44 -8.80 2.14
C ALA A 232 -11.60 -7.31 2.47
N VAL A 233 -10.85 -6.45 1.78
CA VAL A 233 -10.93 -4.98 1.88
C VAL A 233 -12.32 -4.50 1.47
N GLU A 234 -12.80 -4.91 0.28
CA GLU A 234 -14.13 -4.56 -0.25
C GLU A 234 -15.26 -4.99 0.71
N SER A 235 -15.23 -6.25 1.14
CA SER A 235 -16.26 -6.79 2.04
C SER A 235 -16.27 -6.09 3.40
N THR A 236 -15.11 -5.64 3.87
CA THR A 236 -15.01 -4.86 5.12
C THR A 236 -15.57 -3.47 4.94
N ALA A 237 -15.19 -2.78 3.86
CA ALA A 237 -15.69 -1.45 3.51
C ALA A 237 -17.22 -1.44 3.40
N GLU A 238 -17.78 -2.43 2.71
CA GLU A 238 -19.23 -2.61 2.58
C GLU A 238 -19.91 -2.82 3.94
N THR A 239 -19.36 -3.70 4.78
CA THR A 239 -19.92 -3.98 6.11
C THR A 239 -19.91 -2.77 7.02
N MET A 240 -18.87 -1.93 6.93
CA MET A 240 -18.74 -0.72 7.73
C MET A 240 -19.44 0.49 7.10
N GLY A 241 -19.89 0.39 5.85
CA GLY A 241 -20.44 1.52 5.10
C GLY A 241 -19.42 2.64 4.84
N LEU A 242 -18.13 2.30 4.79
CA LEU A 242 -17.05 3.26 4.63
C LEU A 242 -16.53 3.27 3.18
N PRO A 243 -16.65 4.39 2.47
CA PRO A 243 -15.94 4.59 1.21
C PRO A 243 -14.43 4.67 1.44
N ILE A 244 -13.67 3.90 0.67
CA ILE A 244 -12.21 3.82 0.80
C ILE A 244 -11.51 4.29 -0.47
N ILE A 245 -10.23 4.65 -0.34
CA ILE A 245 -9.30 4.89 -1.44
C ILE A 245 -8.17 3.88 -1.30
N ILE A 246 -7.91 3.14 -2.38
CA ILE A 246 -6.85 2.13 -2.40
C ILE A 246 -5.57 2.79 -2.91
N GLU A 247 -4.48 2.52 -2.23
CA GLU A 247 -3.12 2.94 -2.59
C GLU A 247 -2.11 1.83 -2.27
N GLY A 248 -0.83 2.07 -2.46
CA GLY A 248 0.22 1.12 -2.17
C GLY A 248 0.63 0.29 -3.38
N TYR A 249 0.87 -1.00 -3.16
CA TYR A 249 1.32 -1.87 -4.24
C TYR A 249 0.20 -2.16 -5.23
N GLU A 250 0.52 -2.04 -6.52
CA GLU A 250 -0.34 -2.50 -7.61
C GLU A 250 -0.37 -4.04 -7.66
N PRO A 251 -1.36 -4.64 -8.33
CA PRO A 251 -1.37 -6.09 -8.54
C PRO A 251 -0.12 -6.52 -9.31
N PRO A 252 0.39 -7.73 -9.06
CA PRO A 252 1.49 -8.30 -9.84
C PRO A 252 1.18 -8.32 -11.34
N ARG A 253 2.23 -8.24 -12.17
CA ARG A 253 2.07 -8.36 -13.62
C ARG A 253 1.45 -9.71 -13.97
N ASP A 254 0.36 -9.68 -14.73
CA ASP A 254 -0.38 -10.85 -15.12
C ASP A 254 -1.04 -10.63 -16.49
N ALA A 255 -0.91 -11.60 -17.39
CA ALA A 255 -1.46 -11.51 -18.74
C ALA A 255 -3.00 -11.46 -18.79
N ARG A 256 -3.66 -11.83 -17.69
CA ARG A 256 -5.13 -11.79 -17.56
C ARG A 256 -5.66 -10.41 -17.16
N LEU A 257 -4.77 -9.44 -16.86
CA LEU A 257 -5.13 -8.07 -16.51
C LEU A 257 -4.97 -7.13 -17.69
N THR A 258 -5.99 -6.32 -17.91
CA THR A 258 -5.87 -5.10 -18.72
C THR A 258 -5.58 -3.94 -17.79
N VAL A 259 -4.46 -3.23 -18.04
CA VAL A 259 -3.99 -2.16 -17.15
C VAL A 259 -3.94 -0.85 -17.90
N LEU A 260 -4.60 0.16 -17.35
CA LEU A 260 -4.48 1.57 -17.75
C LEU A 260 -3.68 2.29 -16.65
N ARG A 261 -2.60 2.96 -17.04
CA ARG A 261 -1.84 3.81 -16.11
C ARG A 261 -1.88 5.25 -16.57
N VAL A 262 -2.15 6.13 -15.63
CA VAL A 262 -2.09 7.57 -15.84
C VAL A 262 -1.02 8.13 -14.92
N THR A 263 0.01 8.73 -15.52
CA THR A 263 1.14 9.30 -14.77
C THR A 263 1.19 10.81 -15.01
N PRO A 264 1.10 11.63 -13.96
CA PRO A 264 1.33 13.06 -14.08
C PRO A 264 2.82 13.32 -14.26
N ASP A 265 3.17 14.11 -15.27
CA ASP A 265 4.51 14.58 -15.53
C ASP A 265 4.47 16.13 -15.61
N PRO A 266 5.53 16.90 -15.30
CA PRO A 266 5.47 18.34 -15.34
C PRO A 266 4.96 18.88 -16.68
N GLY A 267 3.72 19.40 -16.66
CA GLY A 267 3.02 19.94 -17.84
C GLY A 267 2.47 18.90 -18.82
N VAL A 268 2.49 17.63 -18.47
CA VAL A 268 1.97 16.52 -19.30
C VAL A 268 1.28 15.48 -18.41
N ILE A 269 0.23 14.88 -18.91
CA ILE A 269 -0.35 13.66 -18.35
C ILE A 269 -0.08 12.53 -19.34
N GLU A 270 0.68 11.53 -18.91
CA GLU A 270 0.95 10.34 -19.70
C GLU A 270 -0.11 9.27 -19.42
N VAL A 271 -0.67 8.71 -20.48
CA VAL A 271 -1.67 7.64 -20.40
C VAL A 271 -1.13 6.39 -21.09
N ASN A 272 -0.83 5.37 -20.31
CA ASN A 272 -0.32 4.09 -20.78
C ASN A 272 -1.47 3.08 -20.88
N VAL A 273 -1.78 2.63 -22.07
CA VAL A 273 -2.83 1.65 -22.36
C VAL A 273 -2.22 0.33 -22.84
N GLN A 274 -3.01 -0.73 -22.80
CA GLN A 274 -2.61 -2.02 -23.38
C GLN A 274 -2.44 -1.89 -24.90
N PRO A 275 -1.51 -2.66 -25.51
CA PRO A 275 -1.41 -2.74 -26.96
C PRO A 275 -2.73 -3.17 -27.59
N ALA A 276 -3.17 -2.46 -28.60
CA ALA A 276 -4.37 -2.82 -29.36
C ALA A 276 -4.11 -4.06 -30.22
N VAL A 277 -5.07 -4.97 -30.30
CA VAL A 277 -4.99 -6.18 -31.12
C VAL A 277 -5.50 -5.98 -32.54
N SER A 278 -6.13 -4.83 -32.83
CA SER A 278 -6.63 -4.47 -34.15
C SER A 278 -6.56 -2.97 -34.41
N TRP A 279 -6.63 -2.59 -35.68
CA TRP A 279 -6.70 -1.18 -36.06
C TRP A 279 -7.96 -0.48 -35.52
N ASP A 280 -9.08 -1.18 -35.55
CA ASP A 280 -10.35 -0.63 -35.06
C ASP A 280 -10.30 -0.35 -33.55
N GLU A 281 -9.69 -1.25 -32.76
CA GLU A 281 -9.47 -1.06 -31.34
C GLU A 281 -8.53 0.11 -31.08
N LEU A 282 -7.40 0.21 -31.79
CA LEU A 282 -6.48 1.34 -31.68
C LEU A 282 -7.18 2.67 -31.94
N THR A 283 -7.98 2.73 -33.01
CA THR A 283 -8.75 3.92 -33.40
C THR A 283 -9.77 4.28 -32.32
N HIS A 284 -10.45 3.27 -31.79
CA HIS A 284 -11.42 3.47 -30.69
C HIS A 284 -10.74 4.05 -29.44
N HIS A 285 -9.65 3.46 -28.97
CA HIS A 285 -8.90 3.94 -27.81
C HIS A 285 -8.40 5.37 -28.00
N THR A 286 -7.84 5.67 -29.17
CA THR A 286 -7.32 7.00 -29.48
C THR A 286 -8.43 8.05 -29.46
N ASN A 287 -9.56 7.78 -30.13
CA ASN A 287 -10.68 8.71 -30.15
C ASN A 287 -11.30 8.92 -28.76
N PHE A 288 -11.42 7.84 -27.97
CA PHE A 288 -11.91 7.92 -26.60
C PHE A 288 -11.01 8.81 -25.73
N LEU A 289 -9.69 8.60 -25.80
CA LEU A 289 -8.73 9.39 -25.02
C LEU A 289 -8.72 10.86 -25.44
N TYR A 290 -8.85 11.16 -26.72
CA TYR A 290 -8.93 12.54 -27.20
C TYR A 290 -10.19 13.24 -26.71
N GLU A 291 -11.32 12.56 -26.74
CA GLU A 291 -12.57 13.10 -26.21
C GLU A 291 -12.50 13.30 -24.71
N ALA A 292 -11.95 12.35 -23.95
CA ALA A 292 -11.76 12.48 -22.50
C ALA A 292 -10.81 13.65 -22.16
N ALA A 293 -9.72 13.81 -22.89
CA ALA A 293 -8.81 14.93 -22.75
C ALA A 293 -9.52 16.27 -23.00
N HIS A 294 -10.28 16.37 -24.08
CA HIS A 294 -11.05 17.57 -24.41
C HIS A 294 -12.06 17.94 -23.31
N GLN A 295 -12.80 16.95 -22.78
CA GLN A 295 -13.78 17.16 -21.71
C GLN A 295 -13.13 17.66 -20.41
N THR A 296 -11.89 17.27 -20.15
CA THR A 296 -11.09 17.71 -18.99
C THR A 296 -10.24 18.95 -19.26
N ARG A 297 -10.45 19.61 -20.42
CA ARG A 297 -9.69 20.80 -20.88
C ARG A 297 -8.20 20.53 -21.08
N LEU A 298 -7.83 19.30 -21.38
CA LEU A 298 -6.50 18.90 -21.80
C LEU A 298 -6.42 18.88 -23.33
N SER A 299 -5.20 18.99 -23.86
CA SER A 299 -4.89 18.92 -25.28
C SER A 299 -3.80 17.87 -25.51
N THR A 300 -3.84 17.24 -26.67
CA THR A 300 -2.77 16.34 -27.12
C THR A 300 -1.59 17.08 -27.72
N GLU A 301 -1.64 18.41 -27.73
CA GLU A 301 -0.62 19.29 -28.29
C GLU A 301 -0.10 20.25 -27.23
N LYS A 302 1.19 20.56 -27.28
CA LYS A 302 1.84 21.53 -26.42
C LYS A 302 2.47 22.63 -27.28
N PHE A 303 2.22 23.87 -26.87
CA PHE A 303 2.78 25.03 -27.54
C PHE A 303 3.73 25.81 -26.61
N MET A 304 4.78 26.35 -27.18
CA MET A 304 5.65 27.30 -26.49
C MET A 304 4.96 28.66 -26.34
N VAL A 305 5.48 29.53 -25.48
CA VAL A 305 4.94 30.88 -25.24
C VAL A 305 4.89 31.72 -26.53
N ASP A 306 5.80 31.46 -27.48
CA ASP A 306 5.84 32.13 -28.78
C ASP A 306 4.91 31.49 -29.84
N GLY A 307 4.06 30.52 -29.44
CA GLY A 307 3.09 29.85 -30.30
C GLY A 307 3.66 28.74 -31.18
N ARG A 308 4.96 28.43 -31.05
CA ARG A 308 5.53 27.27 -31.78
C ARG A 308 5.11 25.96 -31.14
N HIS A 309 4.77 25.01 -31.97
CA HIS A 309 4.49 23.65 -31.56
C HIS A 309 5.76 23.01 -30.96
N THR A 310 5.62 22.31 -29.86
CA THR A 310 6.69 21.54 -29.23
C THR A 310 6.21 20.12 -28.95
N GLY A 311 7.12 19.16 -29.05
CA GLY A 311 6.83 17.79 -28.67
C GLY A 311 6.57 17.68 -27.18
N THR A 312 5.66 16.79 -26.78
CA THR A 312 5.35 16.52 -25.37
C THR A 312 6.39 15.62 -24.69
N GLY A 313 7.35 15.09 -25.46
CA GLY A 313 8.34 14.13 -24.97
C GLY A 313 7.87 12.69 -24.97
N GLY A 314 6.58 12.45 -25.06
CA GLY A 314 5.98 11.14 -25.30
C GLY A 314 5.59 10.98 -26.75
N GLY A 315 5.66 9.78 -27.29
CA GLY A 315 5.15 9.43 -28.61
C GLY A 315 3.93 8.53 -28.48
N ASN A 316 3.07 8.52 -29.50
CA ASN A 316 2.15 7.41 -29.67
C ASN A 316 2.98 6.22 -30.17
N HIS A 317 3.27 5.28 -29.27
CA HIS A 317 4.02 4.06 -29.58
C HIS A 317 3.09 2.90 -29.80
#